data_9790fe7d804c12c6c87d0deffe2e19bf
#
_entry.id   9790fe7d804c12c6c87d0deffe2e19bf
#
_cell.length_a   1.000
_cell.length_b   1.000
_cell.length_c   1.000
_cell.angle_alpha   90.00
_cell.angle_beta   90.00
_cell.angle_gamma   90.00
#
_symmetry.space_group_name_H-M   'P 1'
#
loop_
_entity.id
_entity.type
_entity.pdbx_description
1 polymer ?
#
loop_
_entity_poly.entity_id
_entity_poly.type
_entity_poly.pdbx_seq_one_letter_code
_entity_poly.pdbx_strand_id
1 'polypeptide(L)'
;MYKKISLMVKKHGLLNSFIYKVNVILSKLSNNNVRLMNYYFFAQPITDQCVIRNASKRRIKIYMPESDDLIFAQCPRPKAVIEERFKQKSKCFVATKDDQFVGFIWFSEEKYIEDEVRCEIVPRPVGVTAWDYDIYVNPKNRLGMAFPMLWDRVNQYLSQKGYKWTMSRISPINSASLSTHKKLGAIYSGQALFLCLWQVQIMGSSLPPYVHISTIKQPKIHLLAPLSPSSKC
;
A
#
# COMPACT_ATOMS: atom_id res chain seq x y z
N MET A 1 17.60 15.64 -20.74
CA MET A 1 17.01 14.29 -20.67
C MET A 1 17.96 13.28 -20.02
N TYR A 2 19.20 13.16 -20.44
CA TYR A 2 20.21 12.23 -19.89
C TYR A 2 20.42 12.32 -18.36
N LYS A 3 20.56 13.53 -17.80
CA LYS A 3 20.73 13.72 -16.34
C LYS A 3 19.58 13.14 -15.50
N LYS A 4 18.32 13.26 -15.96
CA LYS A 4 17.15 12.69 -15.26
C LYS A 4 17.16 11.16 -15.30
N ILE A 5 17.60 10.56 -16.41
CA ILE A 5 17.69 9.11 -16.59
C ILE A 5 18.80 8.55 -15.68
N SER A 6 19.98 9.14 -15.71
CA SER A 6 21.11 8.75 -14.87
C SER A 6 20.75 8.80 -13.38
N LEU A 7 20.07 9.85 -12.93
CA LEU A 7 19.63 9.99 -11.54
C LEU A 7 18.61 8.91 -11.15
N MET A 8 17.68 8.59 -12.05
CA MET A 8 16.67 7.57 -11.82
C MET A 8 17.31 6.17 -11.73
N VAL A 9 18.22 5.84 -12.64
CA VAL A 9 18.97 4.57 -12.63
C VAL A 9 19.82 4.45 -11.35
N LYS A 10 20.49 5.53 -10.94
CA LYS A 10 21.30 5.57 -9.73
C LYS A 10 20.44 5.34 -8.45
N LYS A 11 19.19 5.80 -8.46
CA LYS A 11 18.28 5.74 -7.32
C LYS A 11 17.49 4.43 -7.21
N HIS A 12 17.09 3.83 -8.33
CA HIS A 12 16.15 2.71 -8.40
C HIS A 12 16.73 1.46 -9.05
N GLY A 13 17.96 1.52 -9.56
CA GLY A 13 18.57 0.48 -10.36
C GLY A 13 18.14 0.52 -11.83
N LEU A 14 18.93 -0.12 -12.68
CA LEU A 14 18.71 -0.11 -14.13
C LEU A 14 17.38 -0.80 -14.50
N LEU A 15 17.13 -1.99 -13.96
CA LEU A 15 15.95 -2.81 -14.28
C LEU A 15 14.64 -2.10 -13.91
N ASN A 16 14.50 -1.60 -12.67
CA ASN A 16 13.30 -0.91 -12.24
C ASN A 16 13.05 0.39 -13.01
N SER A 17 14.14 1.10 -13.35
CA SER A 17 14.06 2.30 -14.19
C SER A 17 13.63 1.98 -15.61
N PHE A 18 14.08 0.87 -16.17
CA PHE A 18 13.68 0.37 -17.48
C PHE A 18 12.20 -0.03 -17.49
N ILE A 19 11.78 -0.89 -16.56
CA ILE A 19 10.38 -1.34 -16.41
C ILE A 19 9.45 -0.13 -16.31
N TYR A 20 9.79 0.84 -15.48
CA TYR A 20 8.98 2.04 -15.33
C TYR A 20 8.84 2.84 -16.62
N LYS A 21 9.94 3.07 -17.35
CA LYS A 21 9.89 3.80 -18.62
C LYS A 21 9.09 3.07 -19.67
N VAL A 22 9.30 1.76 -19.80
CA VAL A 22 8.51 0.90 -20.69
C VAL A 22 7.02 1.01 -20.33
N ASN A 23 6.67 0.94 -19.05
CA ASN A 23 5.28 1.13 -18.60
C ASN A 23 4.71 2.49 -19.04
N VAL A 24 5.44 3.58 -18.81
CA VAL A 24 4.98 4.93 -19.19
C VAL A 24 4.73 5.04 -20.70
N ILE A 25 5.61 4.47 -21.51
CA ILE A 25 5.47 4.49 -22.98
C ILE A 25 4.29 3.64 -23.42
N LEU A 26 4.21 2.38 -22.95
CA LEU A 26 3.14 1.44 -23.31
C LEU A 26 1.78 1.95 -22.88
N SER A 27 1.64 2.43 -21.65
CA SER A 27 0.39 3.00 -21.13
C SER A 27 -0.08 4.19 -21.96
N LYS A 28 0.83 5.08 -22.32
CA LYS A 28 0.50 6.25 -23.15
C LYS A 28 0.09 5.86 -24.57
N LEU A 29 0.82 4.95 -25.24
CA LEU A 29 0.54 4.53 -26.61
C LEU A 29 -0.73 3.68 -26.71
N SER A 30 -1.08 2.93 -25.68
CA SER A 30 -2.23 2.02 -25.66
C SER A 30 -3.47 2.60 -24.96
N ASN A 31 -3.45 3.89 -24.59
CA ASN A 31 -4.50 4.49 -23.76
C ASN A 31 -4.78 3.68 -22.48
N ASN A 32 -3.72 3.30 -21.75
CA ASN A 32 -3.74 2.46 -20.55
C ASN A 32 -4.23 1.00 -20.74
N ASN A 33 -4.42 0.54 -21.97
CA ASN A 33 -4.76 -0.86 -22.23
C ASN A 33 -3.56 -1.81 -22.11
N VAL A 34 -2.33 -1.30 -22.22
CA VAL A 34 -1.11 -2.05 -21.96
C VAL A 34 -0.37 -1.41 -20.80
N ARG A 35 -0.19 -2.18 -19.70
CA ARG A 35 0.48 -1.69 -18.48
C ARG A 35 1.45 -2.73 -17.93
N LEU A 36 2.54 -2.26 -17.40
CA LEU A 36 3.57 -3.09 -16.74
C LEU A 36 3.72 -2.62 -15.29
N MET A 37 3.22 -3.43 -14.35
CA MET A 37 3.17 -3.08 -12.94
C MET A 37 4.16 -3.96 -12.16
N ASN A 38 5.08 -3.35 -11.45
CA ASN A 38 6.06 -4.06 -10.61
C ASN A 38 5.81 -3.73 -9.15
N TYR A 39 5.60 -4.77 -8.33
CA TYR A 39 5.31 -4.67 -6.91
C TYR A 39 6.38 -5.39 -6.09
N TYR A 40 6.89 -4.71 -5.08
CA TYR A 40 7.65 -5.30 -3.98
C TYR A 40 6.73 -5.45 -2.78
N PHE A 41 6.73 -6.61 -2.16
CA PHE A 41 5.99 -6.89 -0.94
C PHE A 41 6.87 -6.75 0.28
N PHE A 42 6.31 -6.14 1.33
CA PHE A 42 7.00 -5.94 2.59
C PHE A 42 6.11 -6.37 3.74
N ALA A 43 6.71 -6.98 4.76
CA ALA A 43 6.11 -7.22 6.06
C ALA A 43 6.64 -6.18 7.05
N GLN A 44 5.75 -5.44 7.71
CA GLN A 44 6.09 -4.43 8.68
C GLN A 44 5.59 -4.87 10.06
N PRO A 45 6.45 -4.88 11.10
CA PRO A 45 6.02 -5.24 12.44
C PRO A 45 5.07 -4.20 13.00
N ILE A 46 4.01 -4.68 13.66
CA ILE A 46 3.11 -3.84 14.46
C ILE A 46 3.76 -3.65 15.82
N THR A 47 3.83 -2.41 16.27
CA THR A 47 4.41 -2.05 17.56
C THR A 47 3.33 -1.54 18.50
N ASP A 48 3.37 -1.96 19.77
CA ASP A 48 2.47 -1.47 20.82
C ASP A 48 2.88 -0.08 21.33
N GLN A 49 4.08 0.37 20.96
CA GLN A 49 4.61 1.64 21.40
C GLN A 49 3.95 2.78 20.62
N CYS A 50 3.28 3.67 21.33
CA CYS A 50 2.82 4.93 20.78
C CYS A 50 4.03 5.78 20.38
N VAL A 51 4.27 5.91 19.08
CA VAL A 51 5.41 6.70 18.55
C VAL A 51 5.21 8.19 18.81
N ILE A 52 3.96 8.61 19.02
CA ILE A 52 3.63 10.03 19.17
C ILE A 52 3.22 10.37 20.60
N ARG A 53 4.20 10.82 21.36
CA ARG A 53 3.92 11.46 22.66
C ARG A 53 3.24 12.81 22.42
N ASN A 54 2.15 13.11 23.18
CA ASN A 54 1.38 14.36 23.10
C ASN A 54 0.56 14.58 21.81
N ALA A 55 -0.05 13.55 21.26
CA ALA A 55 -0.98 13.67 20.12
C ALA A 55 -2.15 14.64 20.41
N SER A 56 -2.61 14.72 21.67
CA SER A 56 -3.73 15.59 22.12
C SER A 56 -3.47 17.08 21.95
N LYS A 57 -2.22 17.55 21.90
CA LYS A 57 -1.88 18.98 21.68
C LYS A 57 -1.95 19.38 20.20
N ARG A 58 -2.24 18.45 19.30
CA ARG A 58 -2.27 18.69 17.86
C ARG A 58 -3.72 18.75 17.38
N ARG A 59 -4.04 19.73 16.55
CA ARG A 59 -5.37 19.91 15.96
C ARG A 59 -5.74 18.83 14.93
N ILE A 60 -5.04 17.68 14.93
CA ILE A 60 -5.33 16.56 14.02
C ILE A 60 -6.17 15.55 14.79
N LYS A 61 -7.37 15.29 14.29
CA LYS A 61 -8.26 14.22 14.77
C LYS A 61 -8.12 13.01 13.83
N ILE A 62 -8.10 11.80 14.38
CA ILE A 62 -8.10 10.56 13.59
C ILE A 62 -9.25 9.70 14.07
N TYR A 63 -10.05 9.25 13.12
CA TYR A 63 -11.22 8.40 13.38
C TYR A 63 -11.44 7.41 12.23
N MET A 64 -12.30 6.43 12.47
CA MET A 64 -12.73 5.46 11.46
C MET A 64 -14.10 5.90 10.96
N PRO A 65 -14.22 6.40 9.73
CA PRO A 65 -15.50 6.81 9.15
C PRO A 65 -16.33 5.61 8.72
N GLU A 66 -17.63 5.76 8.71
CA GLU A 66 -18.55 4.85 8.03
C GLU A 66 -18.58 5.15 6.52
N SER A 67 -19.16 4.23 5.74
CA SER A 67 -19.11 4.30 4.27
C SER A 67 -19.82 5.51 3.65
N ASP A 68 -20.77 6.11 4.36
CA ASP A 68 -21.57 7.27 3.97
C ASP A 68 -21.06 8.60 4.54
N ASP A 69 -19.94 8.58 5.27
CA ASP A 69 -19.36 9.79 5.87
C ASP A 69 -19.01 10.81 4.79
N LEU A 70 -19.49 12.05 4.99
CA LEU A 70 -19.29 13.16 4.07
C LEU A 70 -17.83 13.54 3.85
N ILE A 71 -16.93 13.12 4.74
CA ILE A 71 -15.49 13.35 4.59
C ILE A 71 -14.94 12.74 3.29
N PHE A 72 -15.57 11.67 2.80
CA PHE A 72 -15.14 11.02 1.57
C PHE A 72 -15.36 11.86 0.31
N ALA A 73 -16.25 12.87 0.36
CA ALA A 73 -16.38 13.85 -0.73
C ALA A 73 -15.10 14.71 -0.91
N GLN A 74 -14.27 14.84 0.13
CA GLN A 74 -13.01 15.56 0.08
C GLN A 74 -11.82 14.65 -0.26
N CYS A 75 -12.01 13.33 -0.32
CA CYS A 75 -10.94 12.37 -0.57
C CYS A 75 -10.57 12.32 -2.06
N PRO A 76 -9.27 12.19 -2.40
CA PRO A 76 -8.82 12.11 -3.77
C PRO A 76 -8.98 10.68 -4.34
N ARG A 77 -10.12 10.07 -4.12
CA ARG A 77 -10.50 8.75 -4.66
C ARG A 77 -11.93 8.80 -5.17
N PRO A 78 -12.23 8.17 -6.31
CA PRO A 78 -13.60 8.06 -6.80
C PRO A 78 -14.51 7.36 -5.80
N LYS A 79 -15.74 7.83 -5.68
CA LYS A 79 -16.75 7.26 -4.77
C LYS A 79 -16.91 5.75 -4.97
N ALA A 80 -16.98 5.29 -6.22
CA ALA A 80 -17.10 3.87 -6.53
C ALA A 80 -15.93 3.01 -5.97
N VAL A 81 -14.70 3.55 -5.95
CA VAL A 81 -13.53 2.87 -5.36
C VAL A 81 -13.68 2.76 -3.84
N ILE A 82 -14.16 3.82 -3.18
CA ILE A 82 -14.39 3.83 -1.74
C ILE A 82 -15.48 2.82 -1.37
N GLU A 83 -16.60 2.83 -2.08
CA GLU A 83 -17.70 1.88 -1.87
C GLU A 83 -17.25 0.42 -2.06
N GLU A 84 -16.45 0.16 -3.10
CA GLU A 84 -15.94 -1.19 -3.36
C GLU A 84 -15.01 -1.68 -2.23
N ARG A 85 -14.18 -0.79 -1.67
CA ARG A 85 -13.33 -1.11 -0.52
C ARG A 85 -14.14 -1.48 0.72
N PHE A 86 -15.21 -0.77 1.00
CA PHE A 86 -16.13 -1.11 2.10
C PHE A 86 -16.86 -2.45 1.84
N LYS A 87 -17.28 -2.74 0.61
CA LYS A 87 -17.85 -4.05 0.24
C LYS A 87 -16.85 -5.18 0.48
N GLN A 88 -15.56 -4.94 0.26
CA GLN A 88 -14.48 -5.88 0.59
C GLN A 88 -14.15 -5.92 2.09
N LYS A 89 -14.94 -5.27 2.95
CA LYS A 89 -14.72 -5.16 4.40
C LYS A 89 -13.39 -4.51 4.80
N SER A 90 -12.81 -3.72 3.90
CA SER A 90 -11.65 -2.91 4.21
C SER A 90 -12.01 -1.80 5.19
N LYS A 91 -11.05 -1.39 5.99
CA LYS A 91 -11.18 -0.34 6.99
C LYS A 91 -10.32 0.85 6.62
N CYS A 92 -10.78 2.03 7.04
CA CYS A 92 -10.10 3.28 6.79
C CYS A 92 -9.96 4.07 8.08
N PHE A 93 -8.78 4.61 8.35
CA PHE A 93 -8.66 5.73 9.27
C PHE A 93 -8.48 7.02 8.46
N VAL A 94 -9.23 8.04 8.84
CA VAL A 94 -9.13 9.38 8.26
C VAL A 94 -8.55 10.34 9.27
N ALA A 95 -7.64 11.18 8.82
CA ALA A 95 -7.10 12.31 9.57
C ALA A 95 -7.77 13.61 9.09
N THR A 96 -8.26 14.41 10.02
CA THR A 96 -8.79 15.76 9.77
C THR A 96 -8.08 16.79 10.62
N LYS A 97 -8.06 18.03 10.15
CA LYS A 97 -7.59 19.20 10.88
C LYS A 97 -8.58 20.33 10.65
N ASP A 98 -9.13 20.87 11.74
CA ASP A 98 -10.17 21.90 11.69
C ASP A 98 -11.32 21.48 10.74
N ASP A 99 -11.75 20.20 10.88
CA ASP A 99 -12.76 19.47 10.11
C ASP A 99 -12.51 19.36 8.59
N GLN A 100 -11.29 19.72 8.14
CA GLN A 100 -10.85 19.54 6.77
C GLN A 100 -10.07 18.25 6.62
N PHE A 101 -10.26 17.55 5.49
CA PHE A 101 -9.54 16.33 5.15
C PHE A 101 -8.03 16.58 5.02
N VAL A 102 -7.25 15.77 5.75
CA VAL A 102 -5.78 15.81 5.74
C VAL A 102 -5.18 14.57 5.11
N GLY A 103 -5.76 13.40 5.33
CA GLY A 103 -5.25 12.15 4.81
C GLY A 103 -6.05 10.95 5.27
N PHE A 104 -5.69 9.79 4.76
CA PHE A 104 -6.25 8.50 5.15
C PHE A 104 -5.22 7.38 5.07
N ILE A 105 -5.55 6.25 5.68
CA ILE A 105 -4.91 4.95 5.50
C ILE A 105 -5.97 3.87 5.40
N TRP A 106 -5.90 3.06 4.32
CA TRP A 106 -6.76 1.90 4.11
C TRP A 106 -6.02 0.62 4.44
N PHE A 107 -6.73 -0.32 5.08
CA PHE A 107 -6.20 -1.63 5.39
C PHE A 107 -7.30 -2.69 5.40
N SER A 108 -6.90 -3.95 5.24
CA SER A 108 -7.77 -5.13 5.32
C SER A 108 -7.22 -6.10 6.37
N GLU A 109 -8.10 -6.70 7.15
CA GLU A 109 -7.75 -7.68 8.19
C GLU A 109 -7.58 -9.10 7.63
N GLU A 110 -8.09 -9.37 6.43
CA GLU A 110 -8.06 -10.70 5.83
C GLU A 110 -7.37 -10.67 4.47
N LYS A 111 -8.16 -10.54 3.42
CA LYS A 111 -7.72 -10.56 2.02
C LYS A 111 -8.11 -9.27 1.33
N TYR A 112 -7.47 -9.00 0.23
CA TYR A 112 -7.75 -7.82 -0.58
C TYR A 112 -7.69 -8.17 -2.07
N ILE A 113 -8.70 -7.74 -2.83
CA ILE A 113 -8.69 -7.80 -4.29
C ILE A 113 -8.11 -6.49 -4.79
N GLU A 114 -6.98 -6.59 -5.49
CA GLU A 114 -6.27 -5.43 -6.01
C GLU A 114 -7.10 -4.65 -7.04
N ASP A 115 -7.04 -3.33 -6.94
CA ASP A 115 -7.76 -2.42 -7.82
C ASP A 115 -6.96 -2.04 -9.10
N GLU A 116 -5.65 -2.25 -9.12
CA GLU A 116 -4.79 -1.92 -10.27
C GLU A 116 -4.54 -3.11 -11.20
N VAL A 117 -4.52 -4.32 -10.65
CA VAL A 117 -4.30 -5.59 -11.38
C VAL A 117 -5.25 -6.65 -10.87
N ARG A 118 -5.54 -7.67 -11.68
CA ARG A 118 -6.34 -8.82 -11.22
C ARG A 118 -5.48 -9.71 -10.33
N CYS A 119 -5.58 -9.53 -9.03
CA CYS A 119 -4.86 -10.31 -8.04
C CYS A 119 -5.59 -10.26 -6.70
N GLU A 120 -5.71 -11.40 -6.03
CA GLU A 120 -6.15 -11.49 -4.65
C GLU A 120 -4.92 -11.64 -3.75
N ILE A 121 -4.72 -10.68 -2.86
CA ILE A 121 -3.66 -10.70 -1.86
C ILE A 121 -4.21 -11.32 -0.58
N VAL A 122 -3.51 -12.31 -0.05
CA VAL A 122 -3.92 -13.05 1.15
C VAL A 122 -2.78 -13.03 2.18
N PRO A 123 -2.79 -12.08 3.14
CA PRO A 123 -1.80 -12.05 4.22
C PRO A 123 -1.91 -13.29 5.10
N ARG A 124 -0.78 -13.83 5.53
CA ARG A 124 -0.67 -15.03 6.36
C ARG A 124 0.35 -14.83 7.49
N PRO A 125 0.12 -15.41 8.69
CA PRO A 125 -1.06 -16.16 9.14
C PRO A 125 -2.30 -15.28 9.28
N VAL A 126 -3.48 -15.88 9.06
CA VAL A 126 -4.79 -15.20 9.26
C VAL A 126 -4.95 -14.82 10.72
N GLY A 127 -5.51 -13.63 10.98
CA GLY A 127 -5.71 -13.11 12.35
C GLY A 127 -4.44 -12.57 13.01
N VAL A 128 -3.28 -12.73 12.35
CA VAL A 128 -1.98 -12.25 12.84
C VAL A 128 -1.38 -11.20 11.90
N THR A 129 -1.77 -11.25 10.64
CA THR A 129 -1.22 -10.42 9.57
C THR A 129 -2.34 -9.70 8.84
N ALA A 130 -2.27 -8.37 8.78
CA ALA A 130 -3.16 -7.50 8.02
C ALA A 130 -2.51 -7.03 6.72
N TRP A 131 -3.29 -6.45 5.83
CA TRP A 131 -2.83 -5.82 4.58
C TRP A 131 -3.09 -4.32 4.62
N ASP A 132 -2.09 -3.48 4.41
CA ASP A 132 -2.22 -2.04 4.19
C ASP A 132 -1.89 -1.71 2.73
N TYR A 133 -2.64 -0.79 2.08
CA TYR A 133 -2.50 -0.63 0.64
C TYR A 133 -2.63 0.78 0.09
N ASP A 134 -3.35 1.67 0.73
CA ASP A 134 -3.51 3.04 0.24
C ASP A 134 -3.37 4.04 1.38
N ILE A 135 -2.21 4.68 1.42
CA ILE A 135 -1.92 5.74 2.38
C ILE A 135 -1.77 7.04 1.62
N TYR A 136 -2.60 8.00 1.95
CA TYR A 136 -2.56 9.32 1.35
C TYR A 136 -2.50 10.41 2.41
N VAL A 137 -1.63 11.37 2.21
CA VAL A 137 -1.61 12.63 2.97
C VAL A 137 -1.57 13.78 1.98
N ASN A 138 -2.47 14.75 2.20
CA ASN A 138 -2.54 15.96 1.39
C ASN A 138 -1.14 16.59 1.27
N PRO A 139 -0.68 16.98 0.08
CA PRO A 139 0.66 17.55 -0.14
C PRO A 139 1.04 18.67 0.83
N LYS A 140 0.10 19.54 1.18
CA LYS A 140 0.31 20.63 2.15
C LYS A 140 0.64 20.14 3.58
N ASN A 141 0.29 18.89 3.91
CA ASN A 141 0.43 18.30 5.25
C ASN A 141 1.50 17.19 5.32
N ARG A 142 2.19 16.88 4.21
CA ARG A 142 3.15 15.76 4.13
C ARG A 142 4.35 15.89 5.04
N LEU A 143 4.80 17.12 5.32
CA LEU A 143 5.90 17.38 6.26
C LEU A 143 5.44 17.40 7.72
N GLY A 144 4.14 17.22 7.96
CA GLY A 144 3.54 17.25 9.28
C GLY A 144 3.44 15.86 9.92
N MET A 145 2.59 15.79 10.95
CA MET A 145 2.42 14.59 11.76
C MET A 145 1.27 13.69 11.32
N ALA A 146 0.55 14.04 10.25
CA ALA A 146 -0.63 13.28 9.81
C ALA A 146 -0.26 11.82 9.46
N PHE A 147 0.81 11.60 8.70
CA PHE A 147 1.27 10.26 8.34
C PHE A 147 1.67 9.43 9.57
N PRO A 148 2.58 9.89 10.46
CA PRO A 148 2.91 9.13 11.66
C PRO A 148 1.70 8.86 12.57
N MET A 149 0.77 9.83 12.70
CA MET A 149 -0.43 9.65 13.53
C MET A 149 -1.40 8.62 12.93
N LEU A 150 -1.59 8.60 11.60
CA LEU A 150 -2.39 7.58 10.92
C LEU A 150 -1.81 6.18 11.16
N TRP A 151 -0.47 6.03 10.99
CA TRP A 151 0.23 4.77 11.24
C TRP A 151 0.12 4.31 12.70
N ASP A 152 0.32 5.23 13.62
CA ASP A 152 0.21 4.96 15.06
C ASP A 152 -1.19 4.44 15.41
N ARG A 153 -2.23 5.05 14.82
CA ARG A 153 -3.62 4.63 15.04
C ARG A 153 -3.92 3.25 14.48
N VAL A 154 -3.39 2.92 13.28
CA VAL A 154 -3.52 1.57 12.71
C VAL A 154 -2.79 0.55 13.58
N ASN A 155 -1.56 0.85 14.01
CA ASN A 155 -0.80 -0.03 14.90
C ASN A 155 -1.54 -0.31 16.20
N GLN A 156 -2.06 0.71 16.87
CA GLN A 156 -2.86 0.55 18.10
C GLN A 156 -4.08 -0.34 17.86
N TYR A 157 -4.84 -0.06 16.81
CA TYR A 157 -6.05 -0.82 16.47
C TYR A 157 -5.73 -2.29 16.20
N LEU A 158 -4.75 -2.56 15.37
CA LEU A 158 -4.36 -3.92 14.98
C LEU A 158 -3.72 -4.67 16.15
N SER A 159 -2.85 -4.02 16.94
CA SER A 159 -2.24 -4.61 18.13
C SER A 159 -3.27 -5.03 19.16
N GLN A 160 -4.28 -4.19 19.45
CA GLN A 160 -5.38 -4.52 20.35
C GLN A 160 -6.17 -5.76 19.91
N LYS A 161 -6.17 -6.06 18.60
CA LYS A 161 -6.79 -7.26 18.01
C LYS A 161 -5.84 -8.46 17.91
N GLY A 162 -4.61 -8.33 18.38
CA GLY A 162 -3.63 -9.41 18.37
C GLY A 162 -2.81 -9.55 17.09
N TYR A 163 -2.98 -8.66 16.12
CA TYR A 163 -2.15 -8.64 14.91
C TYR A 163 -0.70 -8.28 15.27
N LYS A 164 0.23 -8.91 14.56
CA LYS A 164 1.68 -8.72 14.75
C LYS A 164 2.35 -8.08 13.53
N TRP A 165 1.73 -8.17 12.37
CA TRP A 165 2.28 -7.71 11.11
C TRP A 165 1.24 -6.97 10.27
N THR A 166 1.67 -5.93 9.56
CA THR A 166 1.02 -5.51 8.32
C THR A 166 1.89 -5.89 7.14
N MET A 167 1.25 -6.17 6.02
CA MET A 167 1.95 -6.36 4.75
C MET A 167 1.44 -5.34 3.74
N SER A 168 2.34 -4.88 2.88
CA SER A 168 2.02 -3.87 1.86
C SER A 168 2.77 -4.13 0.57
N ARG A 169 2.25 -3.57 -0.52
CA ARG A 169 2.96 -3.46 -1.78
C ARG A 169 3.53 -2.07 -1.99
N ILE A 170 4.73 -2.00 -2.51
CA ILE A 170 5.38 -0.74 -2.83
C ILE A 170 5.98 -0.84 -4.22
N SER A 171 5.70 0.15 -5.06
CA SER A 171 6.39 0.25 -6.35
C SER A 171 7.88 0.50 -6.14
N PRO A 172 8.78 -0.24 -6.82
CA PRO A 172 10.24 -0.09 -6.67
C PRO A 172 10.77 1.32 -6.97
N ILE A 173 9.98 2.12 -7.68
CA ILE A 173 10.35 3.52 -7.99
C ILE A 173 9.83 4.52 -6.94
N ASN A 174 9.01 4.09 -6.00
CA ASN A 174 8.54 4.95 -4.90
C ASN A 174 9.55 4.96 -3.75
N SER A 175 10.67 5.64 -3.94
CA SER A 175 11.75 5.71 -2.95
C SER A 175 11.34 6.33 -1.62
N ALA A 176 10.36 7.24 -1.63
CA ALA A 176 9.86 7.85 -0.40
C ALA A 176 9.16 6.79 0.48
N SER A 177 8.26 6.01 -0.11
CA SER A 177 7.60 4.91 0.57
C SER A 177 8.59 3.84 1.03
N LEU A 178 9.49 3.39 0.14
CA LEU A 178 10.54 2.41 0.48
C LEU A 178 11.39 2.85 1.67
N SER A 179 11.82 4.12 1.67
CA SER A 179 12.61 4.69 2.77
C SER A 179 11.83 4.73 4.08
N THR A 180 10.56 5.11 4.02
CA THR A 180 9.69 5.16 5.19
C THR A 180 9.45 3.78 5.79
N HIS A 181 9.06 2.80 4.97
CA HIS A 181 8.85 1.43 5.44
C HIS A 181 10.14 0.81 5.99
N LYS A 182 11.30 1.08 5.36
CA LYS A 182 12.59 0.64 5.91
C LYS A 182 12.87 1.21 7.31
N LYS A 183 12.57 2.49 7.54
CA LYS A 183 12.71 3.13 8.86
C LYS A 183 11.77 2.53 9.90
N LEU A 184 10.60 2.07 9.48
CA LEU A 184 9.62 1.39 10.32
C LEU A 184 9.94 -0.10 10.54
N GLY A 185 11.09 -0.58 10.06
CA GLY A 185 11.54 -1.97 10.26
C GLY A 185 10.91 -2.97 9.29
N ALA A 186 10.36 -2.52 8.16
CA ALA A 186 9.77 -3.41 7.18
C ALA A 186 10.80 -4.36 6.55
N ILE A 187 10.41 -5.61 6.38
CA ILE A 187 11.19 -6.72 5.82
C ILE A 187 10.65 -7.04 4.44
N TYR A 188 11.55 -7.16 3.44
CA TYR A 188 11.18 -7.58 2.10
C TYR A 188 10.67 -9.03 2.10
N SER A 189 9.50 -9.26 1.48
CA SER A 189 8.82 -10.56 1.49
C SER A 189 8.63 -11.16 0.10
N GLY A 190 8.95 -10.43 -0.96
CA GLY A 190 8.83 -10.93 -2.33
C GLY A 190 8.44 -9.85 -3.33
N GLN A 191 8.22 -10.27 -4.57
CA GLN A 191 7.84 -9.36 -5.66
C GLN A 191 6.91 -10.04 -6.67
N ALA A 192 6.16 -9.22 -7.40
CA ALA A 192 5.38 -9.66 -8.55
C ALA A 192 5.42 -8.61 -9.66
N LEU A 193 5.55 -9.07 -10.91
CA LEU A 193 5.49 -8.26 -12.12
C LEU A 193 4.26 -8.67 -12.90
N PHE A 194 3.42 -7.70 -13.23
CA PHE A 194 2.20 -7.90 -14.00
C PHE A 194 2.32 -7.18 -15.35
N LEU A 195 2.09 -7.92 -16.43
CA LEU A 195 1.90 -7.38 -17.77
C LEU A 195 0.42 -7.50 -18.11
N CYS A 196 -0.26 -6.36 -18.18
CA CYS A 196 -1.66 -6.28 -18.59
C CYS A 196 -1.70 -5.90 -20.07
N LEU A 197 -2.35 -6.73 -20.88
CA LEU A 197 -2.51 -6.59 -22.33
C LEU A 197 -4.01 -6.65 -22.65
N TRP A 198 -4.70 -5.53 -22.64
CA TRP A 198 -6.16 -5.47 -22.73
C TRP A 198 -6.82 -6.38 -21.68
N GLN A 199 -7.47 -7.46 -22.11
CA GLN A 199 -8.10 -8.43 -21.22
C GLN A 199 -7.13 -9.48 -20.67
N VAL A 200 -5.98 -9.72 -21.32
CA VAL A 200 -4.98 -10.70 -20.90
C VAL A 200 -4.12 -10.10 -19.81
N GLN A 201 -3.89 -10.85 -18.73
CA GLN A 201 -2.91 -10.51 -17.71
C GLN A 201 -1.93 -11.66 -17.53
N ILE A 202 -0.65 -11.34 -17.60
CA ILE A 202 0.47 -12.25 -17.32
C ILE A 202 1.12 -11.77 -16.04
N MET A 203 1.31 -12.67 -15.09
CA MET A 203 2.01 -12.40 -13.84
C MET A 203 3.23 -13.31 -13.73
N GLY A 204 4.37 -12.72 -13.37
CA GLY A 204 5.54 -13.43 -12.84
C GLY A 204 5.77 -13.01 -11.40
N SER A 205 6.01 -13.96 -10.49
CA SER A 205 6.19 -13.68 -9.07
C SER A 205 7.33 -14.51 -8.47
N SER A 206 7.97 -13.97 -7.43
CA SER A 206 8.88 -14.73 -6.58
C SER A 206 8.16 -15.61 -5.55
N LEU A 207 6.83 -15.52 -5.48
CA LEU A 207 5.95 -16.26 -4.59
C LEU A 207 4.95 -17.08 -5.39
N PRO A 208 4.44 -18.21 -4.86
CA PRO A 208 3.37 -18.97 -5.53
C PRO A 208 2.08 -18.15 -5.69
N PRO A 209 1.40 -18.27 -6.85
CA PRO A 209 1.85 -18.97 -8.06
C PRO A 209 2.94 -18.15 -8.77
N TYR A 210 4.03 -18.82 -9.13
CA TYR A 210 5.20 -18.15 -9.75
C TYR A 210 4.88 -17.53 -11.11
N VAL A 211 3.98 -18.15 -11.86
CA VAL A 211 3.48 -17.66 -13.15
C VAL A 211 1.97 -17.86 -13.21
N HIS A 212 1.27 -16.87 -13.74
CA HIS A 212 -0.17 -16.96 -13.99
C HIS A 212 -0.55 -16.17 -15.25
N ILE A 213 -1.34 -16.78 -16.12
CA ILE A 213 -1.83 -16.15 -17.35
C ILE A 213 -3.35 -16.36 -17.41
N SER A 214 -4.10 -15.28 -17.57
CA SER A 214 -5.55 -15.35 -17.61
C SER A 214 -6.19 -14.09 -18.22
N THR A 215 -7.38 -14.27 -18.75
CA THR A 215 -8.28 -13.18 -19.17
C THR A 215 -9.33 -12.82 -18.10
N ILE A 216 -9.68 -13.79 -17.23
CA ILE A 216 -10.77 -13.64 -16.26
C ILE A 216 -10.30 -13.98 -14.84
N LYS A 217 -9.62 -15.11 -14.66
CA LYS A 217 -9.19 -15.59 -13.35
C LYS A 217 -8.12 -14.69 -12.74
N GLN A 218 -8.17 -14.50 -11.44
CA GLN A 218 -7.15 -13.78 -10.69
C GLN A 218 -6.29 -14.75 -9.88
N PRO A 219 -4.96 -14.60 -9.88
CA PRO A 219 -4.07 -15.36 -9.00
C PRO A 219 -4.32 -14.96 -7.56
N LYS A 220 -4.04 -15.90 -6.64
CA LYS A 220 -4.00 -15.63 -5.19
C LYS A 220 -2.55 -15.68 -4.74
N ILE A 221 -2.03 -14.55 -4.27
CA ILE A 221 -0.69 -14.48 -3.70
C ILE A 221 -0.81 -14.55 -2.19
N HIS A 222 -0.28 -15.62 -1.59
CA HIS A 222 -0.18 -15.78 -0.15
C HIS A 222 1.11 -15.11 0.34
N LEU A 223 0.96 -14.04 1.10
CA LEU A 223 2.08 -13.31 1.69
C LEU A 223 2.32 -13.80 3.11
N LEU A 224 3.42 -14.54 3.29
CA LEU A 224 3.80 -15.07 4.60
C LEU A 224 4.60 -14.01 5.38
N ALA A 225 4.09 -13.63 6.54
CA ALA A 225 4.84 -12.81 7.48
C ALA A 225 5.98 -13.62 8.12
N PRO A 226 7.07 -12.97 8.54
CA PRO A 226 8.14 -13.62 9.33
C PRO A 226 7.60 -14.25 10.60
N LEU A 227 8.23 -15.33 11.07
CA LEU A 227 7.76 -16.10 12.24
C LEU A 227 7.78 -15.29 13.54
N SER A 228 8.69 -14.33 13.68
CA SER A 228 8.73 -13.38 14.79
C SER A 228 9.11 -11.98 14.31
N PRO A 229 8.55 -10.92 14.89
CA PRO A 229 9.14 -9.60 14.74
C PRO A 229 10.55 -9.66 15.33
N SER A 230 11.58 -9.35 14.54
CA SER A 230 12.92 -9.25 15.09
C SER A 230 12.88 -8.22 16.23
N SER A 231 13.00 -8.69 17.47
CA SER A 231 13.28 -7.80 18.60
C SER A 231 14.62 -7.14 18.32
N LYS A 232 14.58 -5.94 17.75
CA LYS A 232 15.76 -5.09 17.81
C LYS A 232 15.87 -4.60 19.25
N CYS A 233 16.80 -5.19 19.98
CA CYS A 233 17.36 -4.59 21.19
C CYS A 233 17.92 -3.19 20.89
#